data_f69a9fde4437317d39e141b00d09df0d
#
_entry.id   f69a9fde4437317d39e141b00d09df0d
#
_cell.length_a   1.000
_cell.length_b   1.000
_cell.length_c   1.000
_cell.angle_alpha   90.00
_cell.angle_beta   90.00
_cell.angle_gamma   90.00
#
_symmetry.space_group_name_H-M   'P 1'
#
loop_
_entity.id
_entity.type
_entity.pdbx_description
1 polymer ?
#
loop_
_entity_poly.entity_id
_entity_poly.type
_entity_poly.pdbx_seq_one_letter_code
_entity_poly.pdbx_strand_id
1 'polypeptide(L)'
;MAFKDNAVELEERVVAVNRVTKVVKGGRRLRFAALVVVGDRNGRVGFGTGKAQEVPEAIRKAVEDAKKNLIEVPMVGTTIPHEVRSEFGGAKVLLKPAVEGAGVAAGGAVRAVIELAGVADVTSKSLGSNTPINIVRATVEGLKQLKRAEEVAALRGISVSDLA
;
A
#
# COMPACT_ATOMS: atom_id res chain seq x y z
N MET A 1 -24.56 1.69 24.05
CA MET A 1 -24.13 0.52 23.29
C MET A 1 -22.62 0.62 23.09
N ALA A 2 -21.87 -0.22 23.74
CA ALA A 2 -20.42 -0.25 23.59
C ALA A 2 -20.09 -0.82 22.21
N PHE A 3 -19.50 -0.01 21.35
CA PHE A 3 -18.83 -0.52 20.16
C PHE A 3 -17.69 -1.40 20.66
N LYS A 4 -17.82 -2.71 20.48
CA LYS A 4 -16.69 -3.61 20.60
C LYS A 4 -15.76 -3.24 19.43
N ASP A 5 -14.75 -2.45 19.71
CA ASP A 5 -13.56 -2.40 18.88
C ASP A 5 -12.98 -3.82 18.88
N ASN A 6 -13.37 -4.62 17.91
CA ASN A 6 -12.56 -5.76 17.53
C ASN A 6 -11.22 -5.15 17.11
N ALA A 7 -10.25 -5.20 17.99
CA ALA A 7 -8.90 -4.81 17.68
C ALA A 7 -8.44 -5.70 16.52
N VAL A 8 -8.59 -5.18 15.31
CA VAL A 8 -8.06 -5.84 14.12
C VAL A 8 -6.56 -5.85 14.28
N GLU A 9 -5.98 -7.04 14.34
CA GLU A 9 -4.53 -7.20 14.44
C GLU A 9 -3.91 -6.71 13.14
N LEU A 10 -3.18 -5.60 13.22
CA LEU A 10 -2.50 -4.99 12.08
C LEU A 10 -1.04 -5.40 12.11
N GLU A 11 -0.59 -6.01 11.02
CA GLU A 11 0.84 -6.26 10.80
C GLU A 11 1.51 -5.00 10.26
N GLU A 12 2.75 -4.82 10.67
CA GLU A 12 3.58 -3.67 10.31
C GLU A 12 4.83 -4.14 9.57
N ARG A 13 5.19 -3.44 8.51
CA ARG A 13 6.43 -3.70 7.78
C ARG A 13 7.15 -2.40 7.47
N VAL A 14 8.39 -2.29 7.90
CA VAL A 14 9.26 -1.17 7.55
C VAL A 14 9.77 -1.36 6.12
N VAL A 15 9.45 -0.44 5.23
CA VAL A 15 9.89 -0.47 3.83
C VAL A 15 11.25 0.18 3.67
N ALA A 16 11.44 1.34 4.28
CA ALA A 16 12.68 2.09 4.20
C ALA A 16 12.90 2.93 5.45
N VAL A 17 14.16 3.06 5.83
CA VAL A 17 14.61 4.01 6.84
C VAL A 17 15.76 4.81 6.24
N ASN A 18 15.60 6.10 6.14
CA ASN A 18 16.60 7.01 5.60
C ASN A 18 17.09 7.98 6.66
N ARG A 19 18.38 8.23 6.63
CA ARG A 19 18.99 9.28 7.44
C ARG A 19 18.89 10.60 6.69
N VAL A 20 18.25 11.59 7.28
CA VAL A 20 18.10 12.93 6.72
C VAL A 20 18.84 13.96 7.55
N THR A 21 19.39 14.95 6.91
CA THR A 21 20.20 15.96 7.57
C THR A 21 19.63 17.35 7.25
N LYS A 22 19.49 18.17 8.29
CA LYS A 22 19.16 19.59 8.16
C LYS A 22 20.39 20.41 8.53
N VAL A 23 20.85 21.24 7.61
CA VAL A 23 21.93 22.19 7.88
C VAL A 23 21.34 23.41 8.58
N VAL A 24 21.89 23.72 9.75
CA VAL A 24 21.51 24.89 10.56
C VAL A 24 22.73 25.71 10.92
N LYS A 25 22.55 26.94 11.41
CA LYS A 25 23.63 27.70 11.99
C LYS A 25 24.28 26.93 13.14
N GLY A 26 25.59 26.71 13.06
CA GLY A 26 26.36 26.00 14.08
C GLY A 26 26.47 24.48 13.87
N GLY A 27 25.97 23.93 12.75
CA GLY A 27 26.16 22.50 12.44
C GLY A 27 25.05 21.86 11.64
N ARG A 28 24.87 20.54 11.89
CA ARG A 28 23.88 19.71 11.21
C ARG A 28 22.98 19.03 12.24
N ARG A 29 21.69 18.98 11.98
CA ARG A 29 20.77 18.16 12.75
C ARG A 29 20.40 16.91 11.95
N LEU A 30 20.69 15.76 12.54
CA LEU A 30 20.39 14.46 11.96
C LEU A 30 19.03 13.98 12.44
N ARG A 31 18.24 13.45 11.52
CA ARG A 31 16.98 12.76 11.80
C ARG A 31 16.88 11.52 10.95
N PHE A 32 16.01 10.62 11.38
CA PHE A 32 15.67 9.44 10.60
C PHE A 32 14.25 9.58 10.07
N ALA A 33 14.07 9.23 8.79
CA ALA A 33 12.77 9.15 8.16
C ALA A 33 12.43 7.67 7.92
N ALA A 34 11.31 7.21 8.45
CA ALA A 34 10.84 5.85 8.26
C ALA A 34 9.61 5.83 7.36
N LEU A 35 9.54 4.85 6.46
CA LEU A 35 8.38 4.52 5.65
C LEU A 35 7.89 3.15 6.08
N VAL A 36 6.66 3.09 6.57
CA VAL A 36 6.04 1.88 7.10
C VAL A 36 4.74 1.60 6.39
N VAL A 37 4.48 0.34 6.11
CA VAL A 37 3.21 -0.17 5.59
C VAL A 37 2.55 -0.99 6.68
N VAL A 38 1.26 -0.81 6.86
CA VAL A 38 0.43 -1.50 7.86
C VAL A 38 -0.76 -2.14 7.15
N GLY A 39 -1.11 -3.35 7.50
CA GLY A 39 -2.26 -4.04 6.92
C GLY A 39 -2.75 -5.19 7.79
N ASP A 40 -3.98 -5.62 7.55
CA ASP A 40 -4.63 -6.71 8.29
C ASP A 40 -4.63 -8.04 7.53
N ARG A 41 -4.05 -8.11 6.35
CA ARG A 41 -4.08 -9.23 5.40
C ARG A 41 -5.50 -9.67 4.99
N ASN A 42 -6.49 -8.84 5.22
CA ASN A 42 -7.90 -9.09 4.90
C ASN A 42 -8.53 -7.99 4.03
N GLY A 43 -7.71 -7.33 3.22
CA GLY A 43 -8.17 -6.31 2.29
C GLY A 43 -7.98 -4.87 2.77
N ARG A 44 -7.37 -4.64 3.94
CA ARG A 44 -7.02 -3.29 4.39
C ARG A 44 -5.53 -3.10 4.46
N VAL A 45 -5.07 -1.99 3.91
CA VAL A 45 -3.66 -1.61 3.90
C VAL A 45 -3.52 -0.10 3.95
N GLY A 46 -2.48 0.37 4.56
CA GLY A 46 -2.13 1.78 4.59
C GLY A 46 -0.63 1.97 4.72
N PHE A 47 -0.16 3.14 4.40
CA PHE A 47 1.24 3.49 4.60
C PHE A 47 1.34 4.81 5.37
N GLY A 48 2.45 4.99 6.03
CA GLY A 48 2.75 6.21 6.75
C GLY A 48 4.23 6.51 6.78
N THR A 49 4.54 7.76 7.01
CA THR A 49 5.90 8.24 7.17
C THR A 49 6.07 8.91 8.52
N GLY A 50 7.24 8.75 9.11
CA GLY A 50 7.57 9.37 10.37
C GLY A 50 9.01 9.82 10.40
N LYS A 51 9.25 10.93 11.05
CA LYS A 51 10.60 11.49 11.26
C LYS A 51 10.86 11.69 12.75
N ALA A 52 12.01 11.27 13.21
CA ALA A 52 12.46 11.48 14.59
C ALA A 52 13.98 11.43 14.67
N GLN A 53 14.49 11.78 15.85
CA GLN A 53 15.93 11.73 16.10
C GLN A 53 16.43 10.30 16.26
N GLU A 54 15.56 9.38 16.65
CA GLU A 54 15.85 7.95 16.83
C GLU A 54 14.98 7.10 15.88
N VAL A 55 15.55 5.99 15.42
CA VAL A 55 14.86 5.07 14.49
C VAL A 55 13.57 4.49 15.09
N PRO A 56 13.53 3.97 16.34
CA PRO A 56 12.30 3.43 16.92
C PRO A 56 11.17 4.45 17.01
N GLU A 57 11.49 5.69 17.36
CA GLU A 57 10.54 6.79 17.40
C GLU A 57 9.99 7.14 16.01
N ALA A 58 10.86 7.17 15.00
CA ALA A 58 10.44 7.41 13.61
C ALA A 58 9.49 6.33 13.12
N ILE A 59 9.77 5.06 13.41
CA ILE A 59 8.91 3.93 13.07
C ILE A 59 7.56 4.03 13.78
N ARG A 60 7.55 4.33 15.08
CA ARG A 60 6.31 4.50 15.83
C ARG A 60 5.40 5.57 15.23
N LYS A 61 5.96 6.72 14.90
CA LYS A 61 5.22 7.82 14.23
C LYS A 61 4.71 7.41 12.85
N ALA A 62 5.50 6.69 12.10
CA ALA A 62 5.11 6.19 10.78
C ALA A 62 3.93 5.20 10.90
N VAL A 63 3.95 4.30 11.87
CA VAL A 63 2.86 3.36 12.14
C VAL A 63 1.57 4.08 12.53
N GLU A 64 1.63 5.07 13.38
CA GLU A 64 0.46 5.89 13.75
C GLU A 64 -0.13 6.61 12.53
N ASP A 65 0.71 7.15 11.67
CA ASP A 65 0.29 7.78 10.41
C ASP A 65 -0.33 6.76 9.45
N ALA A 66 0.28 5.59 9.31
CA ALA A 66 -0.24 4.52 8.47
C ALA A 66 -1.63 4.03 8.92
N LYS A 67 -1.86 3.90 10.23
CA LYS A 67 -3.16 3.51 10.80
C LYS A 67 -4.28 4.51 10.50
N LYS A 68 -3.95 5.76 10.30
CA LYS A 68 -4.92 6.81 9.91
C LYS A 68 -5.27 6.75 8.42
N ASN A 69 -4.42 6.19 7.60
CA ASN A 69 -4.51 6.19 6.14
C ASN A 69 -4.85 4.80 5.57
N LEU A 70 -5.58 3.98 6.31
CA LEU A 70 -6.01 2.67 5.83
C LEU A 70 -7.03 2.80 4.71
N ILE A 71 -6.86 1.98 3.68
CA ILE A 71 -7.79 1.84 2.56
C ILE A 71 -8.29 0.40 2.47
N GLU A 72 -9.46 0.22 1.88
CA GLU A 72 -9.97 -1.10 1.50
C GLU A 72 -9.58 -1.42 0.07
N VAL A 73 -9.07 -2.63 -0.13
CA VAL A 73 -8.67 -3.14 -1.44
C VAL A 73 -9.72 -4.12 -1.93
N PRO A 74 -10.38 -3.85 -3.06
CA PRO A 74 -11.28 -4.82 -3.68
C PRO A 74 -10.48 -6.05 -4.14
N MET A 75 -10.89 -7.24 -3.72
CA MET A 75 -10.29 -8.50 -4.12
C MET A 75 -11.32 -9.43 -4.74
N VAL A 76 -10.87 -10.22 -5.71
CA VAL A 76 -11.65 -11.33 -6.29
C VAL A 76 -10.92 -12.63 -5.97
N GLY A 77 -11.44 -13.40 -5.03
CA GLY A 77 -10.75 -14.58 -4.53
C GLY A 77 -9.40 -14.20 -3.89
N THR A 78 -8.31 -14.66 -4.47
CA THR A 78 -6.93 -14.44 -3.99
C THR A 78 -6.19 -13.34 -4.75
N THR A 79 -6.81 -12.70 -5.73
CA THR A 79 -6.19 -11.72 -6.63
C THR A 79 -6.99 -10.42 -6.73
N ILE A 80 -6.47 -9.46 -7.48
CA ILE A 80 -7.14 -8.19 -7.78
C ILE A 80 -8.16 -8.36 -8.93
N PRO A 81 -9.21 -7.52 -8.99
CA PRO A 81 -10.27 -7.66 -10.00
C PRO A 81 -9.80 -7.47 -11.44
N HIS A 82 -8.87 -6.58 -11.68
CA HIS A 82 -8.39 -6.23 -13.03
C HIS A 82 -6.99 -5.63 -13.00
N GLU A 83 -6.40 -5.52 -14.19
CA GLU A 83 -5.14 -4.81 -14.39
C GLU A 83 -5.30 -3.32 -14.09
N VAL A 84 -4.31 -2.74 -13.45
CA VAL A 84 -4.24 -1.31 -13.19
C VAL A 84 -2.82 -0.80 -13.38
N ARG A 85 -2.72 0.39 -13.96
CA ARG A 85 -1.48 1.17 -14.02
C ARG A 85 -1.68 2.43 -13.21
N SER A 86 -0.75 2.73 -12.34
CA SER A 86 -0.79 3.92 -11.50
C SER A 86 0.53 4.66 -11.52
N GLU A 87 0.44 5.96 -11.35
CA GLU A 87 1.60 6.83 -11.31
C GLU A 87 1.52 7.73 -10.08
N PHE A 88 2.67 7.99 -9.49
CA PHE A 88 2.84 9.01 -8.47
C PHE A 88 4.25 9.61 -8.58
N GLY A 89 4.32 10.92 -8.83
CA GLY A 89 5.60 11.55 -9.14
C GLY A 89 6.25 10.87 -10.34
N GLY A 90 7.50 10.44 -10.20
CA GLY A 90 8.21 9.69 -11.23
C GLY A 90 7.99 8.17 -11.19
N ALA A 91 7.29 7.65 -10.18
CA ALA A 91 7.04 6.21 -10.06
C ALA A 91 5.84 5.77 -10.90
N LYS A 92 5.99 4.65 -11.57
CA LYS A 92 4.95 4.00 -12.36
C LYS A 92 4.87 2.54 -11.96
N VAL A 93 3.71 2.08 -11.57
CA VAL A 93 3.49 0.71 -11.12
C VAL A 93 2.40 0.06 -11.95
N LEU A 94 2.68 -1.12 -12.47
CA LEU A 94 1.73 -1.98 -13.17
C LEU A 94 1.37 -3.13 -12.24
N LEU A 95 0.08 -3.35 -12.02
CA LEU A 95 -0.46 -4.48 -11.28
C LEU A 95 -1.36 -5.30 -12.22
N LYS A 96 -1.10 -6.60 -12.29
CA LYS A 96 -1.92 -7.54 -13.07
C LYS A 96 -2.44 -8.65 -12.17
N PRO A 97 -3.71 -9.05 -12.33
CA PRO A 97 -4.19 -10.24 -11.65
C PRO A 97 -3.44 -11.48 -12.14
N ALA A 98 -3.26 -12.45 -11.26
CA ALA A 98 -2.62 -13.72 -11.55
C ALA A 98 -3.54 -14.87 -11.19
N VAL A 99 -3.25 -16.06 -11.76
CA VAL A 99 -3.98 -17.28 -11.44
C VAL A 99 -3.70 -17.71 -10.00
N GLU A 100 -4.63 -18.44 -9.41
CA GLU A 100 -4.47 -18.99 -8.07
C GLU A 100 -3.23 -19.88 -7.99
N GLY A 101 -2.41 -19.67 -6.96
CA GLY A 101 -1.16 -20.37 -6.77
C GLY A 101 0.07 -19.74 -7.42
N ALA A 102 -0.08 -18.66 -8.19
CA ALA A 102 1.04 -17.97 -8.83
C ALA A 102 1.94 -17.22 -7.82
N GLY A 103 1.37 -16.81 -6.70
CA GLY A 103 2.08 -16.03 -5.69
C GLY A 103 2.25 -14.56 -6.04
N VAL A 104 2.98 -13.84 -5.22
CA VAL A 104 3.25 -12.42 -5.41
C VAL A 104 4.58 -12.23 -6.14
N ALA A 105 4.50 -11.79 -7.39
CA ALA A 105 5.65 -11.38 -8.19
C ALA A 105 5.76 -9.85 -8.16
N ALA A 106 6.52 -9.31 -7.22
CA ALA A 106 6.62 -7.88 -6.99
C ALA A 106 7.99 -7.48 -6.45
N GLY A 107 8.41 -6.25 -6.72
CA GLY A 107 9.56 -5.64 -6.08
C GLY A 107 9.30 -5.35 -4.59
N GLY A 108 10.35 -5.14 -3.79
CA GLY A 108 10.26 -5.06 -2.34
C GLY A 108 9.20 -4.10 -1.78
N ALA A 109 9.15 -2.88 -2.29
CA ALA A 109 8.17 -1.88 -1.83
C ALA A 109 6.73 -2.24 -2.22
N VAL A 110 6.51 -2.67 -3.45
CA VAL A 110 5.20 -3.12 -3.93
C VAL A 110 4.77 -4.38 -3.18
N ARG A 111 5.68 -5.33 -3.00
CA ARG A 111 5.43 -6.58 -2.27
C ARG A 111 4.95 -6.33 -0.85
N ALA A 112 5.56 -5.39 -0.13
CA ALA A 112 5.14 -5.04 1.23
C ALA A 112 3.67 -4.61 1.28
N VAL A 113 3.26 -3.73 0.37
CA VAL A 113 1.87 -3.27 0.28
C VAL A 113 0.92 -4.41 -0.07
N ILE A 114 1.24 -5.17 -1.10
CA ILE A 114 0.38 -6.25 -1.62
C ILE A 114 0.21 -7.38 -0.59
N GLU A 115 1.28 -7.83 0.03
CA GLU A 115 1.21 -8.90 1.04
C GLU A 115 0.41 -8.47 2.27
N LEU A 116 0.60 -7.26 2.75
CA LEU A 116 -0.14 -6.73 3.91
C LEU A 116 -1.60 -6.43 3.57
N ALA A 117 -1.93 -6.16 2.32
CA ALA A 117 -3.32 -6.07 1.86
C ALA A 117 -4.02 -7.43 1.82
N GLY A 118 -3.28 -8.53 1.82
CA GLY A 118 -3.83 -9.88 1.80
C GLY A 118 -4.02 -10.46 0.40
N VAL A 119 -3.51 -9.80 -0.64
CA VAL A 119 -3.52 -10.34 -2.00
C VAL A 119 -2.45 -11.42 -2.13
N ALA A 120 -2.86 -12.63 -2.49
CA ALA A 120 -1.97 -13.79 -2.57
C ALA A 120 -1.35 -14.00 -3.95
N ASP A 121 -2.06 -13.61 -5.01
CA ASP A 121 -1.68 -13.86 -6.39
C ASP A 121 -1.77 -12.59 -7.22
N VAL A 122 -0.63 -12.00 -7.52
CA VAL A 122 -0.53 -10.78 -8.32
C VAL A 122 0.83 -10.69 -8.99
N THR A 123 0.86 -10.15 -10.18
CA THR A 123 2.09 -9.82 -10.88
C THR A 123 2.22 -8.31 -10.98
N SER A 124 3.37 -7.79 -10.64
CA SER A 124 3.63 -6.35 -10.72
C SER A 124 4.97 -6.03 -11.37
N LYS A 125 5.07 -4.81 -11.87
CA LYS A 125 6.32 -4.26 -12.39
C LYS A 125 6.38 -2.77 -12.12
N SER A 126 7.52 -2.31 -11.61
CA SER A 126 7.84 -0.89 -11.54
C SER A 126 8.45 -0.44 -12.86
N LEU A 127 7.82 0.52 -13.52
CA LEU A 127 8.19 0.99 -14.86
C LEU A 127 8.83 2.39 -14.84
N GLY A 128 8.96 3.00 -13.70
CA GLY A 128 9.49 4.35 -13.53
C GLY A 128 10.56 4.43 -12.45
N SER A 129 10.52 5.51 -11.67
CA SER A 129 11.43 5.76 -10.56
C SER A 129 11.36 4.64 -9.51
N ASN A 130 12.50 4.32 -8.91
CA ASN A 130 12.61 3.30 -7.85
C ASN A 130 12.64 3.89 -6.44
N THR A 131 12.25 5.13 -6.25
CA THR A 131 12.16 5.75 -4.92
C THR A 131 11.08 5.05 -4.10
N PRO A 132 11.40 4.42 -2.95
CA PRO A 132 10.45 3.56 -2.22
C PRO A 132 9.14 4.25 -1.85
N ILE A 133 9.19 5.49 -1.38
CA ILE A 133 7.99 6.23 -1.01
C ILE A 133 7.06 6.48 -2.21
N ASN A 134 7.61 6.82 -3.36
CA ASN A 134 6.83 7.05 -4.57
C ASN A 134 6.22 5.76 -5.10
N ILE A 135 6.95 4.65 -5.03
CA ILE A 135 6.45 3.32 -5.40
C ILE A 135 5.29 2.91 -4.49
N VAL A 136 5.43 3.08 -3.18
CA VAL A 136 4.35 2.77 -2.23
C VAL A 136 3.11 3.62 -2.50
N ARG A 137 3.27 4.92 -2.71
CA ARG A 137 2.16 5.81 -3.06
C ARG A 137 1.48 5.43 -4.36
N ALA A 138 2.27 5.14 -5.41
CA ALA A 138 1.73 4.69 -6.69
C ALA A 138 0.95 3.37 -6.54
N THR A 139 1.47 2.41 -5.78
CA THR A 139 0.80 1.14 -5.51
C THR A 139 -0.53 1.34 -4.79
N VAL A 140 -0.55 2.15 -3.75
CA VAL A 140 -1.78 2.46 -2.99
C VAL A 140 -2.81 3.17 -3.88
N GLU A 141 -2.39 4.12 -4.71
CA GLU A 141 -3.29 4.77 -5.67
C GLU A 141 -3.84 3.79 -6.70
N GLY A 142 -3.03 2.84 -7.17
CA GLY A 142 -3.48 1.77 -8.04
C GLY A 142 -4.54 0.88 -7.38
N LEU A 143 -4.33 0.52 -6.12
CA LEU A 143 -5.31 -0.27 -5.35
C LEU A 143 -6.62 0.48 -5.11
N LYS A 144 -6.58 1.80 -4.95
CA LYS A 144 -7.79 2.64 -4.84
C LYS A 144 -8.59 2.71 -6.15
N GLN A 145 -7.94 2.55 -7.29
CA GLN A 145 -8.58 2.58 -8.61
C GLN A 145 -9.26 1.27 -8.99
N LEU A 146 -9.04 0.20 -8.23
CA LEU A 146 -9.67 -1.09 -8.47
C LEU A 146 -11.18 -1.01 -8.24
N LYS A 147 -11.94 -1.63 -9.14
CA LYS A 147 -13.41 -1.66 -9.09
C LYS A 147 -13.90 -3.11 -9.14
N ARG A 148 -14.88 -3.42 -8.32
CA ARG A 148 -15.56 -4.71 -8.37
C ARG A 148 -16.54 -4.76 -9.53
N ALA A 149 -16.71 -5.95 -10.11
CA ALA A 149 -17.68 -6.14 -11.20
C ALA A 149 -19.11 -5.74 -10.79
N GLU A 150 -19.50 -6.03 -9.55
CA GLU A 150 -20.81 -5.68 -9.00
C GLU A 150 -21.03 -4.15 -8.97
N GLU A 151 -20.00 -3.39 -8.59
CA GLU A 151 -20.06 -1.93 -8.55
C GLU A 151 -20.23 -1.33 -9.95
N VAL A 152 -19.50 -1.85 -10.92
CA VAL A 152 -19.58 -1.41 -12.32
C VAL A 152 -20.94 -1.76 -12.93
N ALA A 153 -21.44 -2.97 -12.66
CA ALA A 153 -22.75 -3.42 -13.11
C ALA A 153 -23.89 -2.54 -12.55
N ALA A 154 -23.82 -2.21 -11.25
CA ALA A 154 -24.78 -1.32 -10.60
C ALA A 154 -24.78 0.08 -11.21
N LEU A 155 -23.61 0.64 -11.51
CA LEU A 155 -23.47 1.96 -12.14
C LEU A 155 -24.01 1.99 -13.57
N ARG A 156 -23.90 0.89 -14.32
CA ARG A 156 -24.41 0.75 -15.69
C ARG A 156 -25.86 0.29 -15.76
N GLY A 157 -26.45 -0.13 -14.65
CA GLY A 157 -27.82 -0.66 -14.58
C GLY A 157 -28.00 -2.00 -15.31
N ILE A 158 -26.96 -2.82 -15.39
CA ILE A 158 -26.94 -4.14 -16.03
C ILE A 158 -26.56 -5.23 -15.02
N SER A 159 -26.71 -6.50 -15.41
CA SER A 159 -26.24 -7.62 -14.60
C SER A 159 -24.74 -7.83 -14.73
N VAL A 160 -24.12 -8.50 -13.75
CA VAL A 160 -22.68 -8.81 -13.79
C VAL A 160 -22.34 -9.70 -14.99
N SER A 161 -23.26 -10.60 -15.39
CA SER A 161 -23.09 -11.44 -16.57
C SER A 161 -22.99 -10.68 -17.89
N ASP A 162 -23.53 -9.47 -17.95
CA ASP A 162 -23.54 -8.62 -19.16
C ASP A 162 -22.30 -7.72 -19.28
N LEU A 163 -21.36 -7.83 -18.34
CA LEU A 163 -20.11 -7.07 -18.34
C LEU A 163 -19.00 -7.69 -19.20
N ALA A 164 -19.25 -8.80 -19.82
CA ALA A 164 -18.28 -9.53 -20.63
C ALA A 164 -17.79 -8.75 -21.87
#